data_43b2bdfdc30fab5a8f283e7c602fc4ed
#
_entry.id   43b2bdfdc30fab5a8f283e7c602fc4ed
#
_cell.length_a   1.000
_cell.length_b   1.000
_cell.length_c   1.000
_cell.angle_alpha   90.00
_cell.angle_beta   90.00
_cell.angle_gamma   90.00
#
_symmetry.space_group_name_H-M   'P 1'
#
loop_
_entity.id
_entity.type
_entity.pdbx_description
1 polymer ?
#
loop_
_entity_poly.entity_id
_entity_poly.type
_entity_poly.pdbx_seq_one_letter_code
_entity_poly.pdbx_strand_id
1 'polypeptide(L)'
;TDFRFPVIDPKRDWSRQLNKLCGNKDYLKAIANFAKSQIVSGRCPLILGERVQMLKDLQELIPDSICLIGETDESTRKDVLSGVGGKYKAVLSTKLFDEGISCHRLDTLYLTCPSNNPIKLEQRVGRIIREHPDKQVPMIVDWWLSGGIVARQQTKRLEWYKQRGYYIL
;
A
#
# COMPACT_ATOMS: atom_id res chain seq x y z
N THR A 1 -3.04 0.74 -17.40
CA THR A 1 -3.32 2.20 -17.37
C THR A 1 -2.06 2.92 -16.94
N ASP A 2 -1.61 3.84 -17.77
CA ASP A 2 -0.36 4.57 -17.57
C ASP A 2 -0.63 5.85 -16.73
N PHE A 3 -0.46 5.74 -15.42
CA PHE A 3 -0.55 6.90 -14.54
C PHE A 3 0.76 7.68 -14.54
N ARG A 4 0.70 8.94 -14.87
CA ARG A 4 1.86 9.82 -14.98
C ARG A 4 2.21 10.47 -13.65
N PHE A 5 3.51 10.47 -13.35
CA PHE A 5 4.09 11.20 -12.22
C PHE A 5 5.27 12.07 -12.73
N PRO A 6 4.98 13.15 -13.46
CA PRO A 6 6.00 13.96 -14.10
C PRO A 6 6.69 14.88 -13.07
N VAL A 7 7.85 14.48 -12.62
CA VAL A 7 8.72 15.28 -11.74
C VAL A 7 9.95 15.72 -12.53
N ILE A 8 10.10 17.01 -12.71
CA ILE A 8 11.29 17.64 -13.33
C ILE A 8 12.29 17.98 -12.22
N ASP A 9 11.86 18.75 -11.22
CA ASP A 9 12.65 19.08 -10.03
C ASP A 9 12.03 18.43 -8.79
N PRO A 10 12.71 17.42 -8.17
CA PRO A 10 12.18 16.72 -7.01
C PRO A 10 11.89 17.63 -5.82
N LYS A 11 12.68 18.68 -5.59
CA LYS A 11 12.49 19.59 -4.47
C LYS A 11 11.23 20.44 -4.62
N ARG A 12 10.91 20.86 -5.86
CA ARG A 12 9.78 21.76 -6.16
C ARG A 12 8.50 21.00 -6.50
N ASP A 13 8.63 19.91 -7.24
CA ASP A 13 7.49 19.27 -7.90
C ASP A 13 6.93 18.07 -7.14
N TRP A 14 7.73 17.41 -6.31
CA TRP A 14 7.36 16.15 -5.67
C TRP A 14 6.03 16.21 -4.93
N SER A 15 5.91 17.14 -3.99
CA SER A 15 4.70 17.25 -3.15
C SER A 15 3.46 17.59 -3.98
N ARG A 16 3.60 18.46 -4.99
CA ARG A 16 2.53 18.84 -5.91
C ARG A 16 2.08 17.65 -6.76
N GLN A 17 3.01 16.90 -7.33
CA GLN A 17 2.69 15.73 -8.14
C GLN A 17 2.11 14.60 -7.30
N LEU A 18 2.62 14.42 -6.09
CA LEU A 18 2.06 13.45 -5.14
C LEU A 18 0.61 13.80 -4.77
N ASN A 19 0.30 15.06 -4.51
CA ASN A 19 -1.07 15.48 -4.25
C ASN A 19 -1.99 15.24 -5.46
N LYS A 20 -1.50 15.50 -6.68
CA LYS A 20 -2.25 15.19 -7.91
C LYS A 20 -2.53 13.70 -8.07
N LEU A 21 -1.53 12.86 -7.84
CA LEU A 21 -1.68 11.39 -7.90
C LEU A 21 -2.69 10.91 -6.86
N CYS A 22 -2.51 11.34 -5.61
CA CYS A 22 -3.36 10.93 -4.49
C CYS A 22 -4.81 11.42 -4.62
N GLY A 23 -5.06 12.50 -5.36
CA GLY A 23 -6.41 13.02 -5.67
C GLY A 23 -6.96 12.56 -7.02
N ASN A 24 -6.24 11.72 -7.77
CA ASN A 24 -6.69 11.24 -9.07
C ASN A 24 -7.75 10.15 -8.91
N LYS A 25 -9.00 10.47 -9.24
CA LYS A 25 -10.15 9.57 -9.05
C LYS A 25 -10.03 8.26 -9.83
N ASP A 26 -9.46 8.27 -11.02
CA ASP A 26 -9.30 7.05 -11.82
C ASP A 26 -8.21 6.15 -11.24
N TYR A 27 -7.15 6.75 -10.70
CA TYR A 27 -6.12 6.03 -9.95
C TYR A 27 -6.69 5.37 -8.71
N LEU A 28 -7.47 6.11 -7.90
CA LEU A 28 -8.12 5.57 -6.70
C LEU A 28 -9.10 4.45 -7.05
N LYS A 29 -9.91 4.61 -8.10
CA LYS A 29 -10.80 3.55 -8.59
C LYS A 29 -10.05 2.30 -9.04
N ALA A 30 -8.92 2.46 -9.74
CA ALA A 30 -8.10 1.33 -10.17
C ALA A 30 -7.55 0.54 -8.96
N ILE A 31 -7.01 1.24 -7.96
CA ILE A 31 -6.56 0.63 -6.71
C ILE A 31 -7.72 -0.10 -6.01
N ALA A 32 -8.85 0.58 -5.81
CA ALA A 32 -10.00 0.04 -5.11
C ALA A 32 -10.59 -1.19 -5.82
N ASN A 33 -10.72 -1.15 -7.14
CA ASN A 33 -11.25 -2.29 -7.90
C ASN A 33 -10.33 -3.51 -7.81
N PHE A 34 -9.02 -3.31 -7.91
CA PHE A 34 -8.09 -4.41 -7.75
C PHE A 34 -8.08 -4.94 -6.30
N ALA A 35 -8.13 -4.06 -5.29
CA ALA A 35 -8.22 -4.48 -3.89
C ALA A 35 -9.51 -5.29 -3.63
N LYS A 36 -10.66 -4.85 -4.15
CA LYS A 36 -11.92 -5.59 -4.02
C LYS A 36 -11.83 -6.98 -4.66
N SER A 37 -11.23 -7.13 -5.83
CA SER A 37 -11.05 -8.45 -6.45
C SER A 37 -10.18 -9.37 -5.59
N GLN A 38 -9.14 -8.84 -4.95
CA GLN A 38 -8.29 -9.61 -4.04
C GLN A 38 -9.02 -10.00 -2.76
N ILE A 39 -9.84 -9.10 -2.20
CA ILE A 39 -10.68 -9.39 -1.03
C ILE A 39 -11.70 -10.51 -1.34
N VAL A 40 -12.34 -10.48 -2.49
CA VAL A 40 -13.24 -11.55 -2.96
C VAL A 40 -12.51 -12.89 -3.09
N SER A 41 -11.23 -12.87 -3.46
CA SER A 41 -10.37 -14.07 -3.49
C SER A 41 -9.85 -14.51 -2.11
N GLY A 42 -10.36 -13.92 -1.02
CA GLY A 42 -9.99 -14.26 0.36
C GLY A 42 -8.71 -13.63 0.87
N ARG A 43 -8.11 -12.70 0.13
CA ARG A 43 -6.92 -11.96 0.57
C ARG A 43 -7.27 -10.84 1.55
N CYS A 44 -6.27 -10.43 2.32
CA CYS A 44 -6.39 -9.33 3.28
C CYS A 44 -5.34 -8.25 2.98
N PRO A 45 -5.69 -7.23 2.18
CA PRO A 45 -4.76 -6.18 1.76
C PRO A 45 -4.36 -5.22 2.87
N LEU A 46 -3.07 -4.84 2.86
CA LEU A 46 -2.52 -3.63 3.47
C LEU A 46 -2.25 -2.61 2.38
N ILE A 47 -2.99 -1.51 2.37
CA ILE A 47 -2.85 -0.44 1.38
C ILE A 47 -2.11 0.73 2.02
N LEU A 48 -0.89 0.99 1.55
CA LEU A 48 -0.06 2.09 2.05
C LEU A 48 -0.18 3.31 1.16
N GLY A 49 -0.52 4.45 1.76
CA GLY A 49 -0.61 5.75 1.09
C GLY A 49 0.18 6.83 1.80
N GLU A 50 0.50 7.90 1.09
CA GLU A 50 1.28 9.04 1.61
C GLU A 50 0.40 10.24 2.01
N ARG A 51 -0.91 10.17 1.79
CA ARG A 51 -1.87 11.23 2.12
C ARG A 51 -3.09 10.64 2.82
N VAL A 52 -3.47 11.23 3.94
CA VAL A 52 -4.63 10.79 4.73
C VAL A 52 -5.91 10.87 3.91
N GLN A 53 -6.10 11.94 3.14
CA GLN A 53 -7.29 12.08 2.29
C GLN A 53 -7.42 10.96 1.27
N MET A 54 -6.32 10.58 0.61
CA MET A 54 -6.30 9.43 -0.31
C MET A 54 -6.80 8.15 0.36
N LEU A 55 -6.38 7.90 1.60
CA LEU A 55 -6.78 6.70 2.33
C LEU A 55 -8.25 6.74 2.73
N LYS A 56 -8.78 7.92 3.10
CA LYS A 56 -10.21 8.11 3.38
C LYS A 56 -11.05 7.89 2.11
N ASP A 57 -10.63 8.45 0.98
CA ASP A 57 -11.31 8.26 -0.30
C ASP A 57 -11.28 6.79 -0.74
N LEU A 58 -10.19 6.08 -0.51
CA LEU A 58 -10.09 4.64 -0.77
C LEU A 58 -10.96 3.82 0.19
N GLN A 59 -11.09 4.23 1.45
CA GLN A 59 -11.97 3.57 2.42
C GLN A 59 -13.44 3.63 1.99
N GLU A 60 -13.88 4.76 1.44
CA GLU A 60 -15.23 4.89 0.88
C GLU A 60 -15.46 3.95 -0.33
N LEU A 61 -14.40 3.68 -1.10
CA LEU A 61 -14.47 2.82 -2.28
C LEU A 61 -14.31 1.32 -1.98
N ILE A 62 -13.77 0.95 -0.81
CA ILE A 62 -13.48 -0.43 -0.43
C ILE A 62 -14.31 -0.79 0.81
N PRO A 63 -15.43 -1.51 0.64
CA PRO A 63 -16.24 -1.95 1.77
C PRO A 63 -15.46 -2.79 2.79
N ASP A 64 -15.86 -2.73 4.05
CA ASP A 64 -15.24 -3.46 5.15
C ASP A 64 -13.74 -3.19 5.33
N SER A 65 -13.27 -2.04 4.87
CA SER A 65 -11.90 -1.59 5.10
C SER A 65 -11.83 -0.63 6.29
N ILE A 66 -10.64 -0.52 6.88
CA ILE A 66 -10.37 0.39 7.99
C ILE A 66 -9.13 1.22 7.74
N CYS A 67 -9.23 2.52 8.00
CA CYS A 67 -8.11 3.45 7.87
C CYS A 67 -7.46 3.67 9.24
N LEU A 68 -6.17 3.31 9.36
CA LEU A 68 -5.33 3.56 10.52
C LEU A 68 -4.32 4.67 10.19
N ILE A 69 -4.46 5.81 10.85
CA ILE A 69 -3.62 6.99 10.67
C ILE A 69 -2.94 7.39 11.99
N GLY A 70 -1.99 8.33 11.93
CA GLY A 70 -1.18 8.72 13.09
C GLY A 70 -1.95 9.16 14.32
N GLU A 71 -3.15 9.70 14.14
CA GLU A 71 -4.04 10.17 15.22
C GLU A 71 -4.83 9.04 15.90
N THR A 72 -4.79 7.80 15.38
CA THR A 72 -5.46 6.66 16.00
C THR A 72 -4.72 6.26 17.27
N ASP A 73 -5.40 6.26 18.41
CA ASP A 73 -4.82 5.84 19.69
C ASP A 73 -4.45 4.35 19.71
N GLU A 74 -3.59 3.95 20.65
CA GLU A 74 -3.03 2.60 20.67
C GLU A 74 -4.06 1.53 21.01
N SER A 75 -5.05 1.82 21.86
CA SER A 75 -6.10 0.88 22.24
C SER A 75 -7.02 0.59 21.06
N THR A 76 -7.52 1.63 20.41
CA THR A 76 -8.32 1.54 19.17
C THR A 76 -7.55 0.80 18.09
N ARG A 77 -6.25 1.04 17.98
CA ARG A 77 -5.38 0.37 17.01
C ARG A 77 -5.29 -1.14 17.24
N LYS A 78 -5.14 -1.56 18.50
CA LYS A 78 -5.13 -2.99 18.88
C LYS A 78 -6.47 -3.66 18.59
N ASP A 79 -7.58 -3.02 18.96
CA ASP A 79 -8.94 -3.53 18.72
C ASP A 79 -9.23 -3.70 17.23
N VAL A 80 -8.85 -2.71 16.42
CA VAL A 80 -9.00 -2.78 14.97
C VAL A 80 -8.18 -3.94 14.39
N LEU A 81 -6.93 -4.10 14.81
CA LEU A 81 -6.06 -5.15 14.29
C LEU A 81 -6.54 -6.56 14.63
N SER A 82 -7.19 -6.74 15.80
CA SER A 82 -7.81 -8.02 16.17
C SER A 82 -9.00 -8.38 15.26
N GLY A 83 -9.67 -7.39 14.68
CA GLY A 83 -10.78 -7.57 13.75
C GLY A 83 -10.38 -7.79 12.29
N VAL A 84 -9.09 -7.71 11.97
CA VAL A 84 -8.60 -7.86 10.59
C VAL A 84 -8.72 -9.31 10.12
N GLY A 85 -9.26 -9.49 8.91
CA GLY A 85 -9.60 -10.79 8.32
C GLY A 85 -11.03 -11.25 8.64
N GLY A 86 -11.61 -10.76 9.75
CA GLY A 86 -13.01 -10.95 10.10
C GLY A 86 -13.86 -9.73 9.72
N LYS A 87 -14.02 -8.80 10.67
CA LYS A 87 -14.78 -7.55 10.51
C LYS A 87 -14.20 -6.64 9.45
N TYR A 88 -12.87 -6.52 9.41
CA TYR A 88 -12.17 -5.68 8.44
C TYR A 88 -11.45 -6.55 7.42
N LYS A 89 -11.77 -6.37 6.14
CA LYS A 89 -11.20 -7.13 5.02
C LYS A 89 -9.94 -6.50 4.45
N ALA A 90 -9.72 -5.21 4.70
CA ALA A 90 -8.51 -4.48 4.29
C ALA A 90 -8.11 -3.44 5.33
N VAL A 91 -6.82 -3.15 5.40
CA VAL A 91 -6.27 -2.06 6.22
C VAL A 91 -5.64 -1.02 5.30
N LEU A 92 -6.01 0.24 5.50
CA LEU A 92 -5.39 1.38 4.85
C LEU A 92 -4.57 2.16 5.87
N SER A 93 -3.33 2.51 5.54
CA SER A 93 -2.48 3.21 6.50
C SER A 93 -1.45 4.11 5.81
N THR A 94 -1.00 5.11 6.55
CA THR A 94 0.18 5.90 6.20
C THR A 94 1.45 5.19 6.68
N LYS A 95 2.36 5.92 7.29
CA LYS A 95 3.64 5.41 7.81
C LYS A 95 3.53 4.54 9.08
N LEU A 96 2.34 4.41 9.68
CA LEU A 96 2.15 3.75 10.97
C LEU A 96 2.63 2.29 11.00
N PHE A 97 2.51 1.59 9.88
CA PHE A 97 3.04 0.24 9.78
C PHE A 97 4.58 0.19 9.73
N ASP A 98 5.25 1.33 9.55
CA ASP A 98 6.72 1.44 9.70
C ASP A 98 7.11 1.38 11.21
N GLU A 99 6.18 1.64 12.15
CA GLU A 99 6.40 1.83 13.59
C GLU A 99 6.06 0.61 14.49
N GLY A 100 6.14 -0.59 13.96
CA GLY A 100 6.07 -1.80 14.82
C GLY A 100 4.71 -2.50 14.92
N ILE A 101 3.65 -2.00 14.31
CA ILE A 101 2.34 -2.66 14.30
C ILE A 101 2.43 -3.99 13.56
N SER A 102 1.93 -5.05 14.18
CA SER A 102 1.91 -6.39 13.61
C SER A 102 0.48 -6.88 13.42
N CYS A 103 0.15 -7.26 12.19
CA CYS A 103 -1.07 -7.97 11.89
C CYS A 103 -0.75 -9.15 10.97
N HIS A 104 -0.75 -10.35 11.54
CA HIS A 104 -0.30 -11.56 10.85
C HIS A 104 -1.25 -11.97 9.72
N ARG A 105 -2.52 -11.55 9.76
CA ARG A 105 -3.53 -11.89 8.74
C ARG A 105 -3.32 -11.18 7.41
N LEU A 106 -2.59 -10.05 7.39
CA LEU A 106 -2.31 -9.29 6.17
C LEU A 106 -1.38 -10.11 5.24
N ASP A 107 -1.78 -10.28 3.99
CA ASP A 107 -1.08 -11.09 3.00
C ASP A 107 -0.76 -10.35 1.69
N THR A 108 -1.33 -9.19 1.47
CA THR A 108 -1.12 -8.42 0.24
C THR A 108 -0.72 -6.99 0.57
N LEU A 109 0.42 -6.54 0.07
CA LEU A 109 0.93 -5.18 0.27
C LEU A 109 0.73 -4.33 -0.99
N TYR A 110 -0.01 -3.23 -0.87
CA TYR A 110 -0.17 -2.24 -1.92
C TYR A 110 0.77 -1.06 -1.70
N LEU A 111 1.68 -0.83 -2.63
CA LEU A 111 2.57 0.32 -2.69
C LEU A 111 1.99 1.35 -3.67
N THR A 112 1.16 2.25 -3.17
CA THR A 112 0.38 3.17 -4.02
C THR A 112 1.10 4.48 -4.32
N CYS A 113 2.22 4.75 -3.69
CA CYS A 113 2.97 5.98 -3.87
C CYS A 113 4.44 5.69 -4.20
N PRO A 114 5.08 6.57 -5.01
CA PRO A 114 6.50 6.42 -5.32
C PRO A 114 7.35 6.44 -4.05
N SER A 115 8.30 5.53 -3.96
CA SER A 115 9.24 5.46 -2.83
C SER A 115 10.59 4.96 -3.33
N ASN A 116 11.67 5.48 -2.73
CA ASN A 116 13.05 5.09 -3.07
C ASN A 116 13.83 4.62 -1.83
N ASN A 117 13.16 4.15 -0.79
CA ASN A 117 13.84 3.69 0.42
C ASN A 117 13.78 2.16 0.52
N PRO A 118 14.87 1.43 0.21
CA PRO A 118 14.89 -0.03 0.24
C PRO A 118 14.71 -0.59 1.65
N ILE A 119 15.18 0.09 2.69
CA ILE A 119 15.02 -0.34 4.09
C ILE A 119 13.53 -0.31 4.47
N LYS A 120 12.82 0.77 4.09
CA LYS A 120 11.37 0.85 4.32
C LYS A 120 10.61 -0.19 3.51
N LEU A 121 11.04 -0.46 2.28
CA LEU A 121 10.43 -1.51 1.46
C LEU A 121 10.55 -2.86 2.15
N GLU A 122 11.72 -3.22 2.63
CA GLU A 122 11.97 -4.46 3.35
C GLU A 122 11.13 -4.58 4.62
N GLN A 123 11.06 -3.51 5.43
CA GLN A 123 10.23 -3.46 6.62
C GLN A 123 8.73 -3.65 6.29
N ARG A 124 8.24 -3.00 5.24
CA ARG A 124 6.85 -3.11 4.78
C ARG A 124 6.50 -4.51 4.30
N VAL A 125 7.38 -5.10 3.49
CA VAL A 125 7.24 -6.49 3.02
C VAL A 125 7.28 -7.46 4.19
N GLY A 126 8.17 -7.24 5.16
CA GLY A 126 8.25 -8.03 6.40
C GLY A 126 6.92 -8.10 7.18
N ARG A 127 5.99 -7.15 6.97
CA ARG A 127 4.67 -7.19 7.62
C ARG A 127 3.72 -8.21 7.02
N ILE A 128 3.86 -8.49 5.73
CA ILE A 128 2.96 -9.40 5.03
C ILE A 128 3.51 -10.82 4.85
N ILE A 129 4.77 -11.08 5.20
CA ILE A 129 5.35 -12.42 5.08
C ILE A 129 5.24 -13.26 6.36
N ARG A 130 4.74 -12.69 7.46
CA ARG A 130 4.56 -13.40 8.73
C ARG A 130 3.53 -14.50 8.58
N GLU A 131 3.78 -15.65 9.19
CA GLU A 131 2.91 -16.81 9.11
C GLU A 131 1.55 -16.60 9.80
N HIS A 132 0.52 -17.16 9.20
CA HIS A 132 -0.84 -17.25 9.75
C HIS A 132 -1.60 -18.38 9.02
N PRO A 133 -2.39 -19.22 9.74
CA PRO A 133 -3.06 -20.38 9.14
C PRO A 133 -3.96 -20.06 7.95
N ASP A 134 -4.70 -18.95 8.02
CA ASP A 134 -5.67 -18.55 6.97
C ASP A 134 -5.06 -17.64 5.91
N LYS A 135 -3.76 -17.57 5.82
CA LYS A 135 -3.07 -16.65 4.93
C LYS A 135 -2.70 -17.29 3.61
N GLN A 136 -2.91 -16.57 2.54
CA GLN A 136 -2.42 -16.95 1.22
C GLN A 136 -0.93 -16.56 1.06
N VAL A 137 -0.30 -17.08 0.01
CA VAL A 137 1.07 -16.68 -0.37
C VAL A 137 1.15 -15.15 -0.46
N PRO A 138 2.10 -14.51 0.24
CA PRO A 138 2.23 -13.06 0.26
C PRO A 138 2.38 -12.47 -1.14
N MET A 139 1.68 -11.37 -1.39
CA MET A 139 1.70 -10.66 -2.67
C MET A 139 2.03 -9.18 -2.49
N ILE A 140 2.86 -8.64 -3.38
CA ILE A 140 3.15 -7.20 -3.46
C ILE A 140 2.51 -6.64 -4.73
N VAL A 141 1.71 -5.62 -4.57
CA VAL A 141 1.11 -4.84 -5.66
C VAL A 141 1.83 -3.50 -5.74
N ASP A 142 2.73 -3.39 -6.69
CA ASP A 142 3.52 -2.18 -6.92
C ASP A 142 3.02 -1.47 -8.18
N TRP A 143 2.38 -0.32 -8.01
CA TRP A 143 1.78 0.43 -9.11
C TRP A 143 2.85 1.09 -9.96
N TRP A 144 2.88 0.71 -11.24
CA TRP A 144 3.82 1.30 -12.19
C TRP A 144 3.35 2.69 -12.63
N LEU A 145 4.19 3.70 -12.35
CA LEU A 145 3.93 5.09 -12.69
C LEU A 145 4.93 5.54 -13.76
N SER A 146 4.48 6.26 -14.78
CA SER A 146 5.37 6.85 -15.77
C SER A 146 5.91 8.21 -15.31
N GLY A 147 7.19 8.45 -15.62
CA GLY A 147 7.89 9.70 -15.29
C GLY A 147 9.35 9.46 -14.89
N GLY A 148 10.26 10.31 -15.33
CA GLY A 148 11.71 10.07 -15.34
C GLY A 148 12.33 9.57 -14.03
N ILE A 149 12.11 10.27 -12.90
CA ILE A 149 12.69 9.88 -11.60
C ILE A 149 11.96 8.66 -11.03
N VAL A 150 10.65 8.63 -11.15
CA VAL A 150 9.81 7.55 -10.60
C VAL A 150 10.06 6.24 -11.33
N ALA A 151 10.19 6.27 -12.65
CA ALA A 151 10.54 5.09 -13.44
C ALA A 151 11.87 4.47 -12.98
N ARG A 152 12.90 5.29 -12.73
CA ARG A 152 14.17 4.79 -12.18
C ARG A 152 14.04 4.18 -10.79
N GLN A 153 13.19 4.75 -9.93
CA GLN A 153 12.92 4.19 -8.61
C GLN A 153 12.22 2.84 -8.70
N GLN A 154 11.29 2.71 -9.62
CA GLN A 154 10.56 1.46 -9.88
C GLN A 154 11.47 0.37 -10.44
N THR A 155 12.37 0.71 -11.38
CA THR A 155 13.37 -0.23 -11.87
C THR A 155 14.24 -0.78 -10.73
N LYS A 156 14.69 0.08 -9.81
CA LYS A 156 15.45 -0.36 -8.62
C LYS A 156 14.63 -1.28 -7.70
N ARG A 157 13.33 -1.02 -7.52
CA ARG A 157 12.45 -1.92 -6.76
C ARG A 157 12.29 -3.26 -7.46
N LEU A 158 12.11 -3.25 -8.77
CA LEU A 158 12.01 -4.48 -9.58
C LEU A 158 13.29 -5.33 -9.47
N GLU A 159 14.47 -4.71 -9.51
CA GLU A 159 15.74 -5.38 -9.28
C GLU A 159 15.81 -5.96 -7.86
N TRP A 160 15.36 -5.22 -6.86
CA TRP A 160 15.29 -5.67 -5.47
C TRP A 160 14.38 -6.90 -5.31
N TYR A 161 13.20 -6.92 -5.97
CA TYR A 161 12.31 -8.09 -5.98
C TYR A 161 12.99 -9.31 -6.63
N LYS A 162 13.61 -9.14 -7.79
CA LYS A 162 14.32 -10.21 -8.50
C LYS A 162 15.45 -10.81 -7.67
N GLN A 163 16.27 -9.97 -7.05
CA GLN A 163 17.39 -10.42 -6.20
C GLN A 163 16.95 -11.25 -4.99
N ARG A 164 15.72 -11.06 -4.52
CA ARG A 164 15.12 -11.81 -3.40
C ARG A 164 14.25 -12.99 -3.84
N GLY A 165 14.23 -13.31 -5.13
CA GLY A 165 13.51 -14.46 -5.64
C GLY A 165 11.99 -14.30 -5.71
N TYR A 166 11.47 -13.05 -5.74
CA TYR A 166 10.04 -12.83 -5.94
C TYR A 166 9.66 -13.14 -7.39
N TYR A 167 8.54 -13.84 -7.55
CA TYR A 167 7.93 -14.00 -8.86
C TYR A 167 7.29 -12.68 -9.29
N ILE A 168 7.53 -12.29 -10.54
CA ILE A 168 6.97 -11.09 -11.16
C ILE A 168 5.90 -11.55 -12.14
N LEU A 169 4.66 -11.12 -11.92
CA LEU A 169 3.51 -11.40 -12.77
C LEU A 169 3.30 -10.31 -13.81
#